data_53203ea5988936490ae4817faa6cbcda
#
_entry.id   53203ea5988936490ae4817faa6cbcda
#
_cell.length_a   1.000
_cell.length_b   1.000
_cell.length_c   1.000
_cell.angle_alpha   90.00
_cell.angle_beta   90.00
_cell.angle_gamma   90.00
#
_symmetry.space_group_name_H-M   'P 1'
#
loop_
_entity.id
_entity.type
_entity.pdbx_description
1 polymer ?
#
loop_
_entity_poly.entity_id
_entity_poly.type
_entity_poly.pdbx_seq_one_letter_code
_entity_poly.pdbx_strand_id
1 'polypeptide(L)' 'MIQVRLKQLLEKRDRTRYWLAKESGINYDTLARIETAEHFNRIELRVLDGICSALKCQPGDILVWVDDSKRKAKAK' A
#
# COMPACT_ATOMS: atom_id res chain seq x y z
N MET A 1 3.43 -12.03 -7.57
CA MET A 1 2.49 -10.88 -7.62
C MET A 1 2.81 -9.89 -6.51
N ILE A 2 2.43 -8.66 -6.71
CA ILE A 2 2.64 -7.64 -5.70
C ILE A 2 1.39 -7.51 -4.85
N GLN A 3 1.57 -7.55 -3.55
CA GLN A 3 0.47 -7.36 -2.61
C GLN A 3 0.66 -6.05 -1.89
N VAL A 4 -0.44 -5.36 -1.63
CA VAL A 4 -0.41 -4.11 -0.89
C VAL A 4 -0.79 -4.42 0.55
N ARG A 5 0.07 -4.06 1.48
CA ARG A 5 -0.15 -4.34 2.89
C ARG A 5 -0.38 -3.08 3.71
N LEU A 6 -0.94 -2.06 3.08
CA LEU A 6 -1.15 -0.79 3.77
C LEU A 6 -2.14 -0.94 4.92
N LYS A 7 -3.22 -1.69 4.70
CA LYS A 7 -4.22 -1.87 5.73
C LYS A 7 -3.61 -2.55 6.96
N GLN A 8 -2.83 -3.60 6.72
CA GLN A 8 -2.21 -4.33 7.83
C GLN A 8 -1.21 -3.45 8.57
N LEU A 9 -0.49 -2.62 7.83
CA LEU A 9 0.48 -1.74 8.44
C LEU A 9 -0.21 -0.69 9.31
N LEU A 10 -1.31 -0.14 8.83
CA LEU A 10 -2.05 0.83 9.61
C LEU A 10 -2.58 0.22 10.89
N GLU A 11 -3.09 -0.99 10.81
CA GLU A 11 -3.59 -1.69 11.99
C GLU A 11 -2.47 -1.95 12.98
N LYS A 12 -1.31 -2.34 12.46
CA LYS A 12 -0.19 -2.63 13.31
C LYS A 12 0.31 -1.38 14.02
N ARG A 13 0.20 -0.21 13.36
CA ARG A 13 0.64 1.04 13.94
C ARG A 13 -0.49 1.74 14.69
N ASP A 14 -1.66 1.13 14.77
CA ASP A 14 -2.82 1.68 15.46
C ASP A 14 -3.17 3.04 14.88
N ARG A 15 -3.17 3.13 13.56
CA ARG A 15 -3.52 4.35 12.84
C ARG A 15 -4.64 4.06 11.88
N THR A 16 -5.34 5.11 11.46
CA THR A 16 -6.44 4.97 10.53
C THR A 16 -6.06 5.55 9.19
N ARG A 17 -6.82 5.18 8.15
CA ARG A 17 -6.64 5.75 6.84
C ARG A 17 -6.86 7.27 6.88
N TYR A 18 -7.82 7.70 7.69
CA TYR A 18 -8.14 9.12 7.83
C TYR A 18 -6.92 9.86 8.40
N TRP A 19 -6.29 9.31 9.42
CA TRP A 19 -5.10 9.89 9.99
C TRP A 19 -4.00 9.99 8.93
N LEU A 20 -3.85 8.94 8.14
CA LEU A 20 -2.81 8.91 7.13
C LEU A 20 -3.07 9.96 6.05
N ALA A 21 -4.32 10.15 5.66
CA ALA A 21 -4.66 11.15 4.67
C ALA A 21 -4.28 12.53 5.16
N LYS A 22 -4.53 12.81 6.42
CA LYS A 22 -4.19 14.10 6.99
C LYS A 22 -2.68 14.30 7.12
N GLU A 23 -2.00 13.29 7.57
CA GLU A 23 -0.56 13.41 7.78
C GLU A 23 0.23 13.48 6.48
N SER A 24 -0.18 12.71 5.50
CA SER A 24 0.57 12.65 4.26
C SER A 24 0.13 13.68 3.23
N GLY A 25 -1.06 14.24 3.42
CA GLY A 25 -1.61 15.16 2.43
C GLY A 25 -2.16 14.44 1.22
N ILE A 26 -2.27 13.12 1.26
CA ILE A 26 -2.77 12.35 0.14
C ILE A 26 -4.27 12.22 0.26
N ASN A 27 -4.95 12.28 -0.87
CA ASN A 27 -6.39 12.17 -0.92
C ASN A 27 -6.85 10.85 -0.31
N TYR A 28 -7.89 10.91 0.50
CA TYR A 28 -8.43 9.73 1.17
C TYR A 28 -8.85 8.67 0.15
N ASP A 29 -9.46 9.08 -0.97
CA ASP A 29 -9.86 8.14 -1.99
C ASP A 29 -8.68 7.41 -2.58
N THR A 30 -7.57 8.11 -2.77
CA THR A 30 -6.36 7.50 -3.31
C THR A 30 -5.86 6.43 -2.35
N LEU A 31 -5.88 6.73 -1.06
CA LEU A 31 -5.44 5.76 -0.06
C LEU A 31 -6.37 4.56 -0.01
N ALA A 32 -7.67 4.79 -0.17
CA ALA A 32 -8.62 3.70 -0.18
C ALA A 32 -8.38 2.75 -1.35
N ARG A 33 -8.05 3.30 -2.53
CA ARG A 33 -7.78 2.48 -3.68
C ARG A 33 -6.51 1.68 -3.50
N ILE A 34 -5.49 2.30 -2.92
CA ILE A 34 -4.24 1.60 -2.66
C ILE A 34 -4.48 0.46 -1.67
N GLU A 35 -5.26 0.74 -0.64
CA GLU A 35 -5.50 -0.24 0.40
C GLU A 35 -6.20 -1.48 -0.13
N THR A 36 -7.19 -1.30 -1.00
CA THR A 36 -7.90 -2.43 -1.56
C THR A 36 -7.15 -3.06 -2.72
N ALA A 37 -6.25 -2.31 -3.33
CA ALA A 37 -5.45 -2.76 -4.47
C ALA A 37 -6.32 -3.21 -5.63
N GLU A 38 -7.59 -2.75 -5.65
CA GLU A 38 -8.49 -3.16 -6.69
C GLU A 38 -8.33 -2.24 -7.88
N HIS A 39 -8.13 -2.73 -9.06
CA HIS A 39 -7.93 -1.91 -10.26
C HIS A 39 -6.76 -0.94 -10.10
N PHE A 40 -5.80 -1.31 -9.27
CA PHE A 40 -4.69 -0.43 -8.98
C PHE A 40 -3.46 -0.95 -9.70
N ASN A 41 -3.11 -0.30 -10.80
CA ASN A 41 -2.02 -0.76 -11.64
C ASN A 41 -0.71 -0.04 -11.45
N ARG A 42 -0.72 1.08 -10.79
CA ARG A 42 0.52 1.83 -10.61
C ARG A 42 0.37 2.77 -9.43
N ILE A 43 1.49 3.18 -8.91
CA ILE A 43 1.50 4.12 -7.80
C ILE A 43 2.58 5.16 -8.10
N GLU A 44 2.27 6.41 -7.85
CA GLU A 44 3.24 7.46 -8.05
C GLU A 44 4.24 7.42 -6.91
N LEU A 45 5.50 7.66 -7.22
CA LEU A 45 6.51 7.66 -6.17
C LEU A 45 6.23 8.74 -5.14
N ARG A 46 5.65 9.84 -5.57
CA ARG A 46 5.30 10.93 -4.66
C ARG A 46 4.31 10.47 -3.60
N VAL A 47 3.34 9.67 -4.01
CA VAL A 47 2.34 9.14 -3.10
C VAL A 47 2.98 8.15 -2.14
N LEU A 48 3.82 7.27 -2.67
CA LEU A 48 4.50 6.28 -1.86
C LEU A 48 5.42 6.97 -0.84
N ASP A 49 6.10 8.01 -1.30
CA ASP A 49 6.98 8.78 -0.42
C ASP A 49 6.19 9.41 0.72
N GLY A 50 5.01 9.96 0.42
CA GLY A 50 4.17 10.57 1.45
C GLY A 50 3.72 9.58 2.49
N ILE A 51 3.34 8.38 2.06
CA ILE A 51 2.92 7.34 2.98
C ILE A 51 4.08 6.91 3.87
N CYS A 52 5.24 6.69 3.27
CA CYS A 52 6.41 6.27 4.03
C CYS A 52 6.84 7.32 5.02
N SER A 53 6.76 8.59 4.62
CA SER A 53 7.14 9.68 5.49
C SER A 53 6.20 9.78 6.69
N ALA A 54 4.89 9.64 6.45
CA ALA A 54 3.91 9.76 7.51
C ALA A 54 4.01 8.59 8.49
N LEU A 55 4.22 7.38 7.97
CA LEU A 55 4.27 6.20 8.82
C LEU A 55 5.68 5.84 9.25
N LYS A 56 6.69 6.55 8.74
CA LYS A 56 8.09 6.27 9.07
C LYS A 56 8.41 4.81 8.75
N CYS A 57 8.09 4.41 7.53
CA CYS A 57 8.30 3.04 7.12
C CYS A 57 8.98 3.01 5.75
N GLN A 58 9.30 1.83 5.30
CA GLN A 58 9.92 1.63 4.01
C GLN A 58 8.87 1.15 3.01
N PRO A 59 9.09 1.36 1.70
CA PRO A 59 8.15 0.86 0.71
C PRO A 59 7.92 -0.64 0.83
N GLY A 60 8.92 -1.38 1.26
CA GLY A 60 8.77 -2.82 1.44
C GLY A 60 7.80 -3.21 2.53
N ASP A 61 7.45 -2.27 3.39
CA ASP A 61 6.46 -2.53 4.42
C ASP A 61 5.05 -2.39 3.85
N ILE A 62 4.93 -1.71 2.72
CA ILE A 62 3.64 -1.45 2.10
C ILE A 62 3.40 -2.37 0.92
N LEU A 63 4.43 -2.55 0.09
CA LEU A 63 4.33 -3.35 -1.12
C LEU A 63 5.23 -4.57 -0.98
N VAL A 64 4.66 -5.74 -1.12
CA VAL A 64 5.40 -6.98 -0.92
C VAL A 64 5.21 -7.86 -2.14
N TRP A 65 6.29 -8.44 -2.62
CA TRP A 65 6.18 -9.40 -3.71
C TRP A 65 5.98 -10.79 -3.12
N VAL A 66 5.00 -11.48 -3.63
CA VAL A 66 4.69 -12.82 -3.16
C VAL A 66 4.81 -13.76 -4.35
N ASP A 67 5.51 -14.85 -4.16
CA ASP A 67 5.68 -15.85 -5.20
C ASP A 67 4.34 -16.55 -5.37
N ASP A 68 3.75 -16.43 -6.54
CA ASP A 68 2.47 -17.07 -6.79
C ASP A 68 2.62 -18.29 -7.70
N SER A 69 3.78 -18.87 -7.72
CA SER A 69 4.01 -20.05 -8.53
C SER A 69 3.08 -21.18 -8.17
N LYS A 70 2.57 -21.19 -6.93
CA LYS A 70 1.66 -22.20 -6.54
C LYS A 70 0.37 -22.09 -7.25
N ARG A 71 0.07 -20.99 -7.77
CA ARG A 71 -1.16 -20.82 -8.44
C ARG A 71 -1.10 -21.39 -9.77
N LYS A 72 -0.32 -21.84 -10.20
CA LYS A 72 -0.32 -22.45 -11.37
C LYS A 72 -0.52 -21.69 -12.43
N ALA A 73 -0.49 -21.32 -12.79
CA ALA A 73 -0.82 -20.61 -13.76
C ALA A 73 0.28 -20.02 -14.35
N LYS A 74 0.93 -19.93 -14.37
CA LYS A 74 1.69 -19.28 -14.83
C LYS A 74 2.38 -19.40 -15.74
N ALA A 75 2.41 -19.41 -16.15
CA ALA A 75 2.89 -19.61 -17.15
C ALA A 75 3.94 -18.81 -17.46
N LYS A 76 4.49 -18.58 -17.41
CA LYS A 76 5.29 -17.90 -17.70
C LYS A 76 5.87 -18.04 -18.21
#